data_6de8c3f9d31c87a4e7e60c1ec412d63e
#
_entry.id   6de8c3f9d31c87a4e7e60c1ec412d63e
#
_cell.length_a   1.000
_cell.length_b   1.000
_cell.length_c   1.000
_cell.angle_alpha   90.00
_cell.angle_beta   90.00
_cell.angle_gamma   90.00
#
_symmetry.space_group_name_H-M   'P 1'
#
loop_
_entity.id
_entity.type
_entity.pdbx_description
1 polymer ?
#
loop_
_entity_poly.entity_id
_entity_poly.type
_entity_poly.pdbx_seq_one_letter_code
_entity_poly.pdbx_strand_id
1 'polypeptide(L)'
;LVTDGWEDAYWGKFSAASKGGRPLVVSYAASPAAEVYFAEQPPESAPTAAMTGSGTAFRQIEFAGILKGARQPELARRVIDFLLDTPFQQEIPLKMFMFPANKNARLPEVFTEHARLASRPVILDPEVIAERRDAWIRAWTETVLQ
;
A
#
# COMPACT_ATOMS: atom_id res chain seq x y z
N LEU A 1 -12.41 -13.01 -10.89
CA LEU A 1 -11.27 -13.13 -11.80
C LEU A 1 -9.99 -13.03 -10.99
N VAL A 2 -9.09 -13.95 -11.17
CA VAL A 2 -7.73 -13.95 -10.64
C VAL A 2 -6.78 -13.63 -11.80
N THR A 3 -5.73 -12.90 -11.52
CA THR A 3 -4.67 -12.52 -12.47
C THR A 3 -3.31 -12.90 -11.91
N ASP A 4 -2.30 -12.94 -12.74
CA ASP A 4 -0.94 -13.32 -12.32
C ASP A 4 -0.25 -12.27 -11.42
N GLY A 5 -0.79 -11.06 -11.37
CA GLY A 5 -0.24 -9.99 -10.52
C GLY A 5 -1.15 -8.78 -10.40
N TRP A 6 -0.78 -7.89 -9.45
CA TRP A 6 -1.51 -6.66 -9.18
C TRP A 6 -1.58 -5.74 -10.40
N GLU A 7 -0.51 -5.64 -11.15
CA GLU A 7 -0.42 -4.76 -12.31
C GLU A 7 -1.44 -5.13 -13.39
N ASP A 8 -1.55 -6.42 -13.73
CA ASP A 8 -2.58 -6.89 -14.66
C ASP A 8 -3.99 -6.73 -14.08
N ALA A 9 -4.18 -6.98 -12.78
CA ALA A 9 -5.48 -6.75 -12.14
C ALA A 9 -5.90 -5.28 -12.19
N TYR A 10 -5.01 -4.37 -11.79
CA TYR A 10 -5.32 -2.96 -11.65
C TYR A 10 -5.37 -2.25 -13.01
N TRP A 11 -4.25 -2.23 -13.73
CA TRP A 11 -4.13 -1.51 -15.00
C TRP A 11 -4.75 -2.26 -16.18
N GLY A 12 -4.73 -3.58 -16.13
CA GLY A 12 -5.24 -4.42 -17.22
C GLY A 12 -6.74 -4.68 -17.16
N LYS A 13 -7.37 -4.75 -15.98
CA LYS A 13 -8.78 -5.19 -15.86
C LYS A 13 -9.69 -4.20 -15.15
N PHE A 14 -9.17 -3.28 -14.32
CA PHE A 14 -9.98 -2.42 -13.47
C PHE A 14 -9.90 -0.93 -13.84
N SER A 15 -8.71 -0.33 -13.96
CA SER A 15 -8.53 1.12 -14.10
C SER A 15 -9.33 1.72 -15.26
N ALA A 16 -9.53 3.03 -15.22
CA ALA A 16 -10.23 3.75 -16.30
C ALA A 16 -9.55 3.60 -17.67
N ALA A 17 -8.22 3.40 -17.70
CA ALA A 17 -7.44 3.14 -18.90
C ALA A 17 -7.64 1.70 -19.43
N SER A 18 -8.17 0.78 -18.63
CA SER A 18 -8.38 -0.60 -19.03
C SER A 18 -9.65 -0.77 -19.87
N LYS A 19 -9.62 -1.69 -20.81
CA LYS A 19 -10.81 -2.11 -21.56
C LYS A 19 -11.63 -3.18 -20.81
N GLY A 20 -11.14 -3.64 -19.66
CA GLY A 20 -11.71 -4.78 -18.93
C GLY A 20 -12.95 -4.47 -18.11
N GLY A 21 -13.16 -3.22 -17.73
CA GLY A 21 -14.39 -2.73 -17.10
C GLY A 21 -14.82 -3.44 -15.80
N ARG A 22 -13.87 -3.97 -15.00
CA ARG A 22 -14.21 -4.57 -13.72
C ARG A 22 -14.50 -3.47 -12.69
N PRO A 23 -15.62 -3.54 -11.95
CA PRO A 23 -16.00 -2.46 -11.03
C PRO A 23 -15.20 -2.47 -9.72
N LEU A 24 -14.56 -3.57 -9.36
CA LEU A 24 -13.84 -3.73 -8.10
C LEU A 24 -12.50 -4.44 -8.32
N VAL A 25 -11.49 -4.03 -7.56
CA VAL A 25 -10.17 -4.67 -7.47
C VAL A 25 -9.65 -4.63 -6.04
N VAL A 26 -8.86 -5.60 -5.66
CA VAL A 26 -8.07 -5.56 -4.41
C VAL A 26 -6.81 -4.75 -4.69
N SER A 27 -6.65 -3.64 -3.99
CA SER A 27 -5.55 -2.71 -4.20
C SER A 27 -5.24 -1.88 -2.95
N TYR A 28 -4.53 -0.78 -3.11
CA TYR A 28 -4.06 0.08 -2.03
C TYR A 28 -4.91 1.36 -1.92
N ALA A 29 -4.99 1.90 -0.71
CA ALA A 29 -5.72 3.14 -0.45
C ALA A 29 -5.16 4.37 -1.22
N ALA A 30 -3.89 4.32 -1.61
CA ALA A 30 -3.24 5.36 -2.41
C ALA A 30 -3.38 5.17 -3.93
N SER A 31 -4.01 4.08 -4.41
CA SER A 31 -4.14 3.83 -5.86
C SER A 31 -4.88 4.93 -6.61
N PRO A 32 -5.95 5.56 -6.10
CA PRO A 32 -6.58 6.70 -6.79
C PRO A 32 -5.63 7.89 -6.96
N ALA A 33 -4.78 8.17 -5.96
CA ALA A 33 -3.76 9.22 -6.08
C ALA A 33 -2.70 8.89 -7.13
N ALA A 34 -2.33 7.61 -7.27
CA ALA A 34 -1.41 7.16 -8.31
C ALA A 34 -1.98 7.36 -9.71
N GLU A 35 -3.27 7.07 -9.93
CA GLU A 35 -3.92 7.30 -11.23
C GLU A 35 -3.89 8.78 -11.62
N VAL A 36 -4.18 9.68 -10.69
CA VAL A 36 -4.12 11.12 -10.97
C VAL A 36 -2.68 11.58 -11.23
N TYR A 37 -1.72 11.10 -10.42
CA TYR A 37 -0.32 11.50 -10.53
C TYR A 37 0.34 11.08 -11.86
N PHE A 38 0.00 9.89 -12.36
CA PHE A 38 0.56 9.35 -13.61
C PHE A 38 -0.26 9.69 -14.85
N ALA A 39 -1.39 10.35 -14.72
CA ALA A 39 -2.19 10.76 -15.86
C ALA A 39 -1.45 11.82 -16.70
N GLU A 40 -1.42 11.66 -18.03
CA GLU A 40 -0.85 12.67 -18.95
C GLU A 40 -1.56 14.01 -18.84
N GLN A 41 -2.86 13.98 -18.59
CA GLN A 41 -3.70 15.14 -18.27
C GLN A 41 -4.40 14.84 -16.95
N PRO A 42 -3.91 15.40 -15.82
CA PRO A 42 -4.51 15.16 -14.51
C PRO A 42 -6.01 15.51 -14.54
N PRO A 43 -6.89 14.57 -14.20
CA PRO A 43 -8.32 14.83 -14.13
C PRO A 43 -8.64 15.68 -12.89
N GLU A 44 -9.73 16.44 -12.92
CA GLU A 44 -10.22 17.21 -11.76
C GLU A 44 -10.58 16.30 -10.57
N SER A 45 -10.93 15.06 -10.84
CA SER A 45 -11.22 14.05 -9.80
C SER A 45 -10.61 12.71 -10.18
N ALA A 46 -10.19 11.93 -9.17
CA ALA A 46 -9.67 10.60 -9.42
C ALA A 46 -10.74 9.72 -10.11
N PRO A 47 -10.36 8.96 -11.16
CA PRO A 47 -11.30 8.09 -11.88
C PRO A 47 -11.76 6.89 -11.06
N THR A 48 -11.07 6.59 -9.97
CA THR A 48 -11.36 5.50 -9.05
C THR A 48 -11.41 5.99 -7.61
N ALA A 49 -11.95 5.18 -6.71
CA ALA A 49 -12.02 5.48 -5.29
C ALA A 49 -11.66 4.27 -4.43
N ALA A 50 -10.97 4.50 -3.32
CA ALA A 50 -10.66 3.46 -2.35
C ALA A 50 -11.80 3.29 -1.33
N MET A 51 -12.25 2.06 -1.12
CA MET A 51 -13.19 1.72 -0.05
C MET A 51 -12.43 1.62 1.29
N THR A 52 -12.48 2.69 2.08
CA THR A 52 -11.78 2.82 3.36
C THR A 52 -12.70 2.83 4.58
N GLY A 53 -13.93 2.33 4.43
CA GLY A 53 -14.89 2.16 5.51
C GLY A 53 -14.43 1.13 6.56
N SER A 54 -15.23 1.00 7.62
CA SER A 54 -14.94 0.01 8.68
C SER A 54 -14.94 -1.42 8.13
N GLY A 55 -13.85 -2.16 8.35
CA GLY A 55 -13.73 -3.55 7.94
C GLY A 55 -13.39 -3.78 6.45
N THR A 56 -13.16 -2.71 5.66
CA THR A 56 -12.87 -2.84 4.23
C THR A 56 -11.38 -2.78 3.89
N ALA A 57 -10.53 -2.38 4.83
CA ALA A 57 -9.10 -2.24 4.61
C ALA A 57 -8.30 -2.89 5.74
N PHE A 58 -7.22 -3.56 5.39
CA PHE A 58 -6.24 -4.09 6.31
C PHE A 58 -5.03 -3.16 6.37
N ARG A 59 -4.52 -2.88 7.58
CA ARG A 59 -3.32 -2.05 7.73
C ARG A 59 -2.08 -2.89 7.56
N GLN A 60 -1.29 -2.58 6.56
CA GLN A 60 0.07 -3.08 6.39
C GLN A 60 1.07 -2.02 6.85
N ILE A 61 2.07 -2.43 7.63
CA ILE A 61 3.17 -1.58 8.08
C ILE A 61 4.47 -2.23 7.61
N GLU A 62 5.32 -1.47 6.95
CA GLU A 62 6.64 -1.94 6.54
C GLU A 62 7.70 -1.55 7.55
N PHE A 63 8.65 -2.43 7.78
CA PHE A 63 9.69 -2.29 8.79
C PHE A 63 11.07 -2.47 8.18
N ALA A 64 12.03 -1.70 8.68
CA ALA A 64 13.45 -1.95 8.49
C ALA A 64 14.04 -2.45 9.80
N GLY A 65 14.89 -3.47 9.76
CA GLY A 65 15.51 -4.06 10.93
C GLY A 65 17.02 -4.29 10.77
N ILE A 66 17.75 -4.26 11.88
CA ILE A 66 19.17 -4.58 11.91
C ILE A 66 19.32 -6.08 12.18
N LEU A 67 19.98 -6.78 11.27
CA LEU A 67 20.23 -8.21 11.43
C LEU A 67 21.18 -8.49 12.60
N LYS A 68 20.91 -9.54 13.35
CA LYS A 68 21.82 -10.03 14.36
C LYS A 68 23.17 -10.39 13.73
N GLY A 69 24.25 -9.85 14.26
CA GLY A 69 25.59 -10.07 13.71
C GLY A 69 25.98 -9.11 12.58
N ALA A 70 25.20 -8.05 12.33
CA ALA A 70 25.58 -7.00 11.39
C ALA A 70 26.99 -6.48 11.71
N ARG A 71 27.85 -6.34 10.70
CA ARG A 71 29.23 -5.90 10.88
C ARG A 71 29.38 -4.45 11.35
N GLN A 72 28.41 -3.61 11.03
CA GLN A 72 28.40 -2.18 11.36
C GLN A 72 27.01 -1.78 11.95
N PRO A 73 26.69 -2.22 13.16
CA PRO A 73 25.35 -1.98 13.74
C PRO A 73 25.08 -0.49 13.98
N GLU A 74 26.11 0.30 14.32
CA GLU A 74 25.95 1.76 14.53
C GLU A 74 25.65 2.49 13.22
N LEU A 75 26.27 2.10 12.12
CA LEU A 75 25.95 2.66 10.81
C LEU A 75 24.53 2.26 10.40
N ALA A 76 24.14 1.01 10.64
CA ALA A 76 22.79 0.55 10.36
C ALA A 76 21.72 1.33 11.16
N ARG A 77 21.97 1.67 12.42
CA ARG A 77 21.07 2.54 13.22
C ARG A 77 20.93 3.92 12.57
N ARG A 78 22.06 4.53 12.18
CA ARG A 78 22.04 5.84 11.49
C ARG A 78 21.27 5.80 10.17
N VAL A 79 21.30 4.68 9.44
CA VAL A 79 20.47 4.49 8.23
C VAL A 79 18.99 4.43 8.60
N ILE A 80 18.61 3.69 9.64
CA ILE A 80 17.21 3.65 10.09
C ILE A 80 16.74 5.03 10.55
N ASP A 81 17.55 5.76 11.32
CA ASP A 81 17.23 7.12 11.74
C ASP A 81 17.00 8.04 10.52
N PHE A 82 17.86 7.94 9.51
CA PHE A 82 17.68 8.66 8.24
C PHE A 82 16.39 8.27 7.51
N LEU A 83 16.06 6.98 7.46
CA LEU A 83 14.81 6.50 6.84
C LEU A 83 13.55 7.01 7.55
N LEU A 84 13.65 7.32 8.85
CA LEU A 84 12.54 7.86 9.65
C LEU A 84 12.52 9.40 9.70
N ASP A 85 13.55 10.05 9.21
CA ASP A 85 13.63 11.51 9.23
C ASP A 85 12.67 12.15 8.22
N THR A 86 12.23 13.36 8.53
CA THR A 86 11.22 14.10 7.77
C THR A 86 11.57 14.25 6.28
N PRO A 87 12.80 14.63 5.89
CA PRO A 87 13.16 14.76 4.48
C PRO A 87 12.96 13.47 3.69
N PHE A 88 13.39 12.32 4.23
CA PHE A 88 13.21 11.03 3.56
C PHE A 88 11.73 10.65 3.52
N GLN A 89 11.03 10.80 4.63
CA GLN A 89 9.63 10.41 4.75
C GLN A 89 8.70 11.23 3.86
N GLN A 90 9.06 12.46 3.50
CA GLN A 90 8.31 13.28 2.55
C GLN A 90 8.41 12.78 1.09
N GLU A 91 9.43 12.00 0.75
CA GLU A 91 9.57 11.39 -0.58
C GLU A 91 8.74 10.10 -0.74
N ILE A 92 8.43 9.42 0.35
CA ILE A 92 7.70 8.14 0.36
C ILE A 92 6.38 8.20 -0.44
N PRO A 93 5.51 9.21 -0.28
CA PRO A 93 4.24 9.24 -0.99
C PRO A 93 4.38 9.18 -2.51
N LEU A 94 5.27 9.95 -3.09
CA LEU A 94 5.39 10.02 -4.56
C LEU A 94 6.38 9.01 -5.15
N LYS A 95 7.23 8.39 -4.33
CA LYS A 95 8.18 7.37 -4.79
C LYS A 95 7.68 5.95 -4.60
N MET A 96 6.85 5.73 -3.60
CA MET A 96 6.39 4.40 -3.23
C MET A 96 4.85 4.28 -3.10
N PHE A 97 4.13 5.38 -3.26
CA PHE A 97 2.67 5.45 -3.08
C PHE A 97 2.20 4.88 -1.74
N MET A 98 2.98 5.15 -0.70
CA MET A 98 2.67 4.78 0.68
C MET A 98 2.54 6.03 1.56
N PHE A 99 1.82 5.90 2.67
CA PHE A 99 1.77 6.95 3.67
C PHE A 99 3.05 6.93 4.52
N PRO A 100 3.64 8.09 4.82
CA PRO A 100 4.84 8.15 5.66
C PRO A 100 4.54 7.72 7.10
N ALA A 101 5.51 7.07 7.75
CA ALA A 101 5.43 6.72 9.17
C ALA A 101 5.66 7.94 10.08
N ASN A 102 6.42 8.93 9.60
CA ASN A 102 6.68 10.17 10.35
C ASN A 102 5.51 11.16 10.18
N LYS A 103 4.79 11.41 11.27
CA LYS A 103 3.63 12.33 11.28
C LYS A 103 3.96 13.80 10.93
N ASN A 104 5.24 14.19 10.99
CA ASN A 104 5.69 15.52 10.62
C ASN A 104 5.99 15.66 9.12
N ALA A 105 6.02 14.55 8.38
CA ALA A 105 6.15 14.56 6.93
C ALA A 105 4.88 15.14 6.29
N ARG A 106 5.05 16.11 5.39
CA ARG A 106 3.94 16.70 4.66
C ARG A 106 3.53 15.76 3.53
N LEU A 107 2.23 15.54 3.40
CA LEU A 107 1.68 14.84 2.25
C LEU A 107 1.60 15.78 1.04
N PRO A 108 1.93 15.29 -0.17
CA PRO A 108 1.67 16.04 -1.39
C PRO A 108 0.16 16.18 -1.63
N GLU A 109 -0.24 17.21 -2.37
CA GLU A 109 -1.64 17.55 -2.63
C GLU A 109 -2.44 16.38 -3.20
N VAL A 110 -1.88 15.67 -4.17
CA VAL A 110 -2.51 14.48 -4.76
C VAL A 110 -2.84 13.40 -3.73
N PHE A 111 -2.08 13.28 -2.64
CA PHE A 111 -2.40 12.36 -1.54
C PHE A 111 -3.48 12.91 -0.62
N THR A 112 -3.45 14.20 -0.31
CA THR A 112 -4.47 14.81 0.56
C THR A 112 -5.84 14.82 -0.08
N GLU A 113 -5.91 14.90 -1.40
CA GLU A 113 -7.16 14.94 -2.16
C GLU A 113 -7.68 13.54 -2.52
N HIS A 114 -6.79 12.63 -2.95
CA HIS A 114 -7.19 11.38 -3.60
C HIS A 114 -6.82 10.10 -2.84
N ALA A 115 -6.02 10.17 -1.76
CA ALA A 115 -5.68 9.02 -0.92
C ALA A 115 -6.26 9.19 0.49
N ARG A 116 -6.88 8.14 1.02
CA ARG A 116 -7.49 8.16 2.36
C ARG A 116 -7.12 6.93 3.15
N LEU A 117 -6.60 7.11 4.35
CA LEU A 117 -6.42 6.02 5.30
C LEU A 117 -7.77 5.57 5.86
N ALA A 118 -7.92 4.26 6.05
CA ALA A 118 -9.07 3.72 6.75
C ALA A 118 -9.05 4.19 8.21
N SER A 119 -10.15 4.80 8.67
CA SER A 119 -10.28 5.26 10.06
C SER A 119 -10.34 4.10 11.06
N ARG A 120 -10.88 2.97 10.63
CA ARG A 120 -10.96 1.72 11.40
C ARG A 120 -10.55 0.54 10.54
N PRO A 121 -9.24 0.37 10.28
CA PRO A 121 -8.74 -0.77 9.53
C PRO A 121 -8.98 -2.08 10.29
N VAL A 122 -9.04 -3.18 9.56
CA VAL A 122 -8.97 -4.52 10.15
C VAL A 122 -7.61 -4.68 10.80
N ILE A 123 -7.61 -5.08 12.07
CA ILE A 123 -6.40 -5.38 12.84
C ILE A 123 -6.53 -6.84 13.30
N LEU A 124 -5.51 -7.61 13.02
CA LEU A 124 -5.36 -8.98 13.54
C LEU A 124 -4.18 -9.01 14.51
N ASP A 125 -4.30 -9.85 15.53
CA ASP A 125 -3.22 -10.10 16.45
C ASP A 125 -2.01 -10.70 15.70
N PRO A 126 -0.80 -10.14 15.81
CA PRO A 126 0.39 -10.67 15.16
C PRO A 126 0.70 -12.13 15.52
N GLU A 127 0.40 -12.57 16.74
CA GLU A 127 0.59 -13.95 17.16
C GLU A 127 -0.36 -14.89 16.41
N VAL A 128 -1.63 -14.50 16.23
CA VAL A 128 -2.60 -15.24 15.41
C VAL A 128 -2.17 -15.29 13.94
N ILE A 129 -1.62 -14.19 13.42
CA ILE A 129 -1.08 -14.17 12.05
C ILE A 129 0.09 -15.16 11.93
N ALA A 130 1.03 -15.11 12.86
CA ALA A 130 2.20 -16.00 12.86
C ALA A 130 1.80 -17.47 12.94
N GLU A 131 0.85 -17.82 13.79
CA GLU A 131 0.35 -19.19 13.97
C GLU A 131 -0.41 -19.72 12.75
N ARG A 132 -1.26 -18.87 12.13
CA ARG A 132 -2.21 -19.30 11.10
C ARG A 132 -1.81 -19.01 9.67
N ARG A 133 -0.76 -18.23 9.46
CA ARG A 133 -0.34 -17.75 8.13
C ARG A 133 -0.27 -18.87 7.09
N ASP A 134 0.41 -19.97 7.40
CA ASP A 134 0.62 -21.06 6.45
C ASP A 134 -0.69 -21.81 6.13
N ALA A 135 -1.57 -21.94 7.11
CA ALA A 135 -2.90 -22.53 6.89
C ALA A 135 -3.76 -21.62 6.00
N TRP A 136 -3.72 -20.32 6.22
CA TRP A 136 -4.45 -19.36 5.38
C TRP A 136 -3.90 -19.31 3.94
N ILE A 137 -2.59 -19.38 3.76
CA ILE A 137 -1.98 -19.42 2.42
C ILE A 137 -2.44 -20.66 1.68
N ARG A 138 -2.44 -21.83 2.33
CA ARG A 138 -2.94 -23.06 1.70
C ARG A 138 -4.41 -22.96 1.32
N ALA A 139 -5.26 -22.56 2.26
CA ALA A 139 -6.70 -22.43 2.02
C ALA A 139 -7.00 -21.40 0.90
N TRP A 140 -6.25 -20.31 0.85
CA TRP A 140 -6.38 -19.31 -0.21
C TRP A 140 -5.96 -19.90 -1.56
N THR A 141 -4.83 -20.59 -1.62
CA THR A 141 -4.33 -21.23 -2.84
C THR A 141 -5.34 -22.27 -3.37
N GLU A 142 -5.88 -23.11 -2.50
CA GLU A 142 -6.90 -24.11 -2.84
C GLU A 142 -8.22 -23.47 -3.32
N THR A 143 -8.56 -22.29 -2.84
CA THR A 143 -9.84 -21.64 -3.18
C THR A 143 -9.74 -20.75 -4.41
N VAL A 144 -8.62 -20.08 -4.60
CA VAL A 144 -8.49 -18.96 -5.54
C VAL A 144 -7.70 -19.35 -6.79
N LEU A 145 -6.72 -20.24 -6.68
CA LEU A 145 -5.83 -20.62 -7.77
C LEU A 145 -6.20 -21.98 -8.42
N GLN A 146 -7.43 -22.44 -8.27
CA GLN A 146 -7.96 -23.62 -8.96
C GLN A 146 -8.35 -23.31 -10.39
#